data_81a514b87bf7e79a5914206210f30840
#
_entry.id   81a514b87bf7e79a5914206210f30840
#
_cell.length_a   1.000
_cell.length_b   1.000
_cell.length_c   1.000
_cell.angle_alpha   90.00
_cell.angle_beta   90.00
_cell.angle_gamma   90.00
#
_symmetry.space_group_name_H-M   'P 1'
#
loop_
_entity.id
_entity.type
_entity.pdbx_description
1 polymer ?
#
loop_
_entity_poly.entity_id
_entity_poly.type
_entity_poly.pdbx_seq_one_letter_code
_entity_poly.pdbx_strand_id
1 'polypeptide(L)'
;RVFSNEPFELKIEIVSKNSSVLTIEVIPPLVVNKESQFLTLEPYKSQVVTFTTAFGTRGIKKLGAYSVKIRSVTNLFDVIITEDIKSDVRVLPNLEETNAMVERILEMLPILKSKYRFAEDVSYIRNIREYESEPMNRIHWKQSARTDKLMVKEYEYSGTAKTYILLDLNLPAGIYSKEAWRYIHRKYQEDAIKATAGLLR
;
A
#
# COMPACT_ATOMS: atom_id res chain seq x y z
N ARG A 1 -9.54 -4.51 4.08
CA ARG A 1 -8.37 -4.02 3.34
C ARG A 1 -7.51 -5.22 2.98
N VAL A 2 -7.05 -5.28 1.75
CA VAL A 2 -6.23 -6.39 1.22
C VAL A 2 -5.09 -5.77 0.42
N PHE A 3 -3.92 -6.41 0.38
CA PHE A 3 -2.84 -5.97 -0.51
C PHE A 3 -2.97 -6.62 -1.90
N SER A 4 -2.41 -5.97 -2.92
CA SER A 4 -2.40 -6.52 -4.27
C SER A 4 -1.63 -7.85 -4.30
N ASN A 5 -2.15 -8.83 -5.03
CA ASN A 5 -1.67 -10.22 -5.11
C ASN A 5 -1.77 -11.03 -3.81
N GLU A 6 -2.32 -10.47 -2.74
CA GLU A 6 -2.57 -11.22 -1.51
C GLU A 6 -3.92 -11.95 -1.62
N PRO A 7 -3.99 -13.25 -1.30
CA PRO A 7 -5.24 -13.99 -1.30
C PRO A 7 -6.14 -13.53 -0.15
N PHE A 8 -7.40 -13.35 -0.43
CA PHE A 8 -8.42 -13.09 0.59
C PHE A 8 -9.62 -14.02 0.39
N GLU A 9 -10.38 -14.23 1.45
CA GLU A 9 -11.54 -15.09 1.48
C GLU A 9 -12.84 -14.29 1.41
N LEU A 10 -13.66 -14.59 0.40
CA LEU A 10 -15.04 -14.13 0.33
C LEU A 10 -15.92 -15.22 0.94
N LYS A 11 -16.57 -14.92 2.07
CA LYS A 11 -17.49 -15.82 2.77
C LYS A 11 -18.92 -15.41 2.48
N ILE A 12 -19.70 -16.34 1.95
CA ILE A 12 -21.14 -16.19 1.70
C ILE A 12 -21.87 -17.12 2.62
N GLU A 13 -22.64 -16.60 3.56
CA GLU A 13 -23.48 -17.37 4.44
C GLU A 13 -24.88 -17.50 3.83
N ILE A 14 -25.35 -18.74 3.69
CA ILE A 14 -26.65 -19.07 3.14
C ILE A 14 -27.47 -19.75 4.24
N VAL A 15 -28.63 -19.18 4.51
CA VAL A 15 -29.54 -19.68 5.57
C VAL A 15 -30.79 -20.29 4.92
N SER A 16 -31.06 -21.56 5.21
CA SER A 16 -32.32 -22.20 4.82
C SER A 16 -33.45 -21.83 5.76
N LYS A 17 -34.55 -21.35 5.18
CA LYS A 17 -35.83 -21.16 5.90
C LYS A 17 -36.85 -22.23 5.56
N ASN A 18 -36.47 -23.23 4.74
CA ASN A 18 -37.32 -24.31 4.30
C ASN A 18 -37.24 -25.53 5.24
N SER A 19 -38.32 -26.33 5.25
CA SER A 19 -38.42 -27.58 6.00
C SER A 19 -37.84 -28.79 5.27
N SER A 20 -37.36 -28.63 4.03
CA SER A 20 -36.80 -29.70 3.20
C SER A 20 -35.32 -29.44 2.91
N VAL A 21 -34.60 -30.52 2.62
CA VAL A 21 -33.21 -30.49 2.16
C VAL A 21 -33.15 -29.90 0.76
N LEU A 22 -32.27 -28.94 0.53
CA LEU A 22 -32.07 -28.28 -0.75
C LEU A 22 -30.67 -28.55 -1.30
N THR A 23 -30.59 -28.91 -2.56
CA THR A 23 -29.29 -28.89 -3.29
C THR A 23 -29.19 -27.57 -4.01
N ILE A 24 -28.13 -26.83 -3.69
CA ILE A 24 -27.88 -25.50 -4.24
C ILE A 24 -26.51 -25.43 -4.90
N GLU A 25 -26.43 -24.58 -5.91
CA GLU A 25 -25.18 -24.20 -6.57
C GLU A 25 -24.95 -22.72 -6.31
N VAL A 26 -23.81 -22.38 -5.69
CA VAL A 26 -23.42 -21.01 -5.41
C VAL A 26 -22.46 -20.55 -6.48
N ILE A 27 -22.87 -19.55 -7.26
CA ILE A 27 -22.09 -18.95 -8.34
C ILE A 27 -21.49 -17.68 -7.79
N PRO A 28 -20.14 -17.59 -7.65
CA PRO A 28 -19.50 -16.40 -7.12
C PRO A 28 -19.60 -15.22 -8.08
N PRO A 29 -19.36 -13.99 -7.62
CA PRO A 29 -19.27 -12.83 -8.50
C PRO A 29 -18.23 -13.00 -9.59
N LEU A 30 -18.48 -12.45 -10.76
CA LEU A 30 -17.55 -12.52 -11.91
C LEU A 30 -16.14 -12.04 -11.60
N VAL A 31 -16.01 -11.04 -10.73
CA VAL A 31 -14.73 -10.46 -10.32
C VAL A 31 -13.86 -11.46 -9.54
N VAL A 32 -14.48 -12.43 -8.87
CA VAL A 32 -13.78 -13.48 -8.11
C VAL A 32 -13.13 -14.50 -9.04
N ASN A 33 -13.68 -14.71 -10.24
CA ASN A 33 -13.19 -15.62 -11.29
C ASN A 33 -12.91 -17.03 -10.75
N LYS A 34 -13.87 -17.62 -10.06
CA LYS A 34 -13.84 -18.98 -9.51
C LYS A 34 -15.05 -19.76 -9.99
N GLU A 35 -14.89 -21.08 -9.99
CA GLU A 35 -15.97 -22.00 -10.31
C GLU A 35 -17.06 -21.99 -9.24
N SER A 36 -18.28 -22.35 -9.64
CA SER A 36 -19.41 -22.50 -8.72
C SER A 36 -19.17 -23.66 -7.76
N GLN A 37 -19.74 -23.56 -6.57
CA GLN A 37 -19.68 -24.62 -5.56
C GLN A 37 -21.07 -25.19 -5.31
N PHE A 38 -21.14 -26.52 -5.27
CA PHE A 38 -22.36 -27.24 -4.94
C PHE A 38 -22.36 -27.62 -3.48
N LEU A 39 -23.52 -27.44 -2.83
CA LEU A 39 -23.70 -27.83 -1.43
C LEU A 39 -25.13 -28.28 -1.18
N THR A 40 -25.29 -29.08 -0.14
CA THR A 40 -26.58 -29.52 0.36
C THR A 40 -26.93 -28.77 1.61
N LEU A 41 -28.00 -28.02 1.59
CA LEU A 41 -28.45 -27.20 2.70
C LEU A 41 -29.56 -27.94 3.46
N GLU A 42 -29.30 -28.23 4.72
CA GLU A 42 -30.27 -28.87 5.60
C GLU A 42 -31.37 -27.89 6.04
N PRO A 43 -32.55 -28.40 6.41
CA PRO A 43 -33.66 -27.57 6.89
C PRO A 43 -33.26 -26.68 8.05
N TYR A 44 -33.60 -25.40 7.98
CA TYR A 44 -33.39 -24.40 9.03
C TYR A 44 -31.94 -24.24 9.50
N LYS A 45 -30.96 -24.69 8.69
CA LYS A 45 -29.54 -24.50 8.98
C LYS A 45 -28.89 -23.44 8.09
N SER A 46 -27.79 -22.90 8.56
CA SER A 46 -26.92 -22.04 7.76
C SER A 46 -25.66 -22.79 7.34
N GLN A 47 -25.13 -22.44 6.18
CA GLN A 47 -23.86 -22.95 5.67
C GLN A 47 -23.06 -21.81 5.05
N VAL A 48 -21.73 -21.81 5.29
CA VAL A 48 -20.81 -20.81 4.76
C VAL A 48 -20.04 -21.39 3.61
N VAL A 49 -20.08 -20.69 2.47
CA VAL A 49 -19.29 -21.00 1.29
C VAL A 49 -18.14 -20.00 1.22
N THR A 50 -16.93 -20.50 1.03
CA THR A 50 -15.71 -19.67 0.99
C THR A 50 -15.09 -19.73 -0.40
N PHE A 51 -14.86 -18.54 -0.99
CA PHE A 51 -14.13 -18.39 -2.23
C PHE A 51 -12.84 -17.63 -1.96
N THR A 52 -11.71 -18.24 -2.26
CA THR A 52 -10.40 -17.59 -2.15
C THR A 52 -10.04 -16.94 -3.48
N THR A 53 -9.76 -15.66 -3.49
CA THR A 53 -9.35 -14.90 -4.68
C THR A 53 -8.30 -13.85 -4.33
N ALA A 54 -7.62 -13.30 -5.35
CA ALA A 54 -6.65 -12.22 -5.19
C ALA A 54 -6.84 -11.18 -6.30
N PHE A 55 -6.61 -9.92 -5.97
CA PHE A 55 -6.65 -8.84 -6.95
C PHE A 55 -5.22 -8.39 -7.33
N GLY A 56 -4.91 -8.44 -8.61
CA GLY A 56 -3.58 -8.05 -9.12
C GLY A 56 -3.37 -6.53 -9.18
N THR A 57 -4.44 -5.71 -9.09
CA THR A 57 -4.35 -4.26 -9.20
C THR A 57 -5.01 -3.56 -8.01
N ARG A 58 -4.35 -2.51 -7.50
CA ARG A 58 -4.88 -1.66 -6.42
C ARG A 58 -6.17 -0.94 -6.79
N GLY A 59 -6.83 -0.39 -5.81
CA GLY A 59 -8.02 0.45 -5.96
C GLY A 59 -9.23 -0.10 -5.23
N ILE A 60 -10.37 0.56 -5.42
CA ILE A 60 -11.65 0.12 -4.87
C ILE A 60 -12.27 -0.85 -5.87
N LYS A 61 -12.46 -2.10 -5.45
CA LYS A 61 -13.08 -3.15 -6.26
C LYS A 61 -14.49 -3.43 -5.76
N LYS A 62 -15.45 -3.24 -6.66
CA LYS A 62 -16.84 -3.69 -6.42
C LYS A 62 -16.89 -5.17 -6.71
N LEU A 63 -17.40 -5.96 -5.78
CA LEU A 63 -17.49 -7.40 -5.93
C LEU A 63 -18.57 -7.81 -6.94
N GLY A 64 -19.65 -7.03 -7.03
CA GLY A 64 -20.78 -7.32 -7.92
C GLY A 64 -21.75 -8.31 -7.28
N ALA A 65 -22.55 -8.98 -8.11
CA ALA A 65 -23.57 -9.89 -7.67
C ALA A 65 -23.06 -11.34 -7.62
N TYR A 66 -23.57 -12.09 -6.65
CA TYR A 66 -23.48 -13.55 -6.62
C TYR A 66 -24.88 -14.14 -6.90
N SER A 67 -24.90 -15.40 -7.37
CA SER A 67 -26.16 -16.08 -7.63
C SER A 67 -26.21 -17.42 -6.90
N VAL A 68 -27.37 -17.73 -6.37
CA VAL A 68 -27.66 -19.04 -5.77
C VAL A 68 -28.70 -19.73 -6.67
N LYS A 69 -28.32 -20.85 -7.25
CA LYS A 69 -29.21 -21.67 -8.07
C LYS A 69 -29.70 -22.84 -7.22
N ILE A 70 -30.99 -22.90 -7.01
CA ILE A 70 -31.67 -23.96 -6.27
C ILE A 70 -32.24 -24.94 -7.29
N ARG A 71 -31.81 -26.20 -7.24
CA ARG A 71 -32.25 -27.23 -8.14
C ARG A 71 -33.43 -27.98 -7.52
N SER A 72 -34.49 -28.17 -8.29
CA SER A 72 -35.61 -29.00 -7.90
C SER A 72 -35.19 -30.47 -7.77
N VAL A 73 -35.78 -31.18 -6.81
CA VAL A 73 -35.55 -32.63 -6.60
C VAL A 73 -35.86 -33.43 -7.85
N THR A 74 -36.81 -32.98 -8.64
CA THR A 74 -37.22 -33.63 -9.91
C THR A 74 -36.38 -33.22 -11.11
N ASN A 75 -35.45 -32.27 -10.95
CA ASN A 75 -34.68 -31.65 -12.04
C ASN A 75 -35.51 -31.01 -13.16
N LEU A 76 -36.78 -30.69 -12.91
CA LEU A 76 -37.67 -30.09 -13.91
C LEU A 76 -37.52 -28.61 -14.01
N PHE A 77 -37.13 -27.91 -12.92
CA PHE A 77 -36.93 -26.48 -12.89
C PHE A 77 -35.84 -26.08 -11.90
N ASP A 78 -35.22 -24.97 -12.19
CA ASP A 78 -34.22 -24.32 -11.33
C ASP A 78 -34.72 -22.92 -10.95
N VAL A 79 -34.48 -22.54 -9.70
CA VAL A 79 -34.72 -21.18 -9.22
C VAL A 79 -33.39 -20.49 -9.02
N ILE A 80 -33.19 -19.33 -9.64
CA ILE A 80 -31.96 -18.54 -9.50
C ILE A 80 -32.28 -17.29 -8.72
N ILE A 81 -31.58 -17.08 -7.61
CA ILE A 81 -31.65 -15.90 -6.78
C ILE A 81 -30.34 -15.16 -6.94
N THR A 82 -30.37 -13.91 -7.34
CA THR A 82 -29.19 -13.08 -7.53
C THR A 82 -29.22 -11.91 -6.56
N GLU A 83 -28.15 -11.70 -5.82
CA GLU A 83 -28.01 -10.61 -4.87
C GLU A 83 -26.70 -9.86 -5.06
N ASP A 84 -26.75 -8.53 -4.93
CA ASP A 84 -25.59 -7.66 -5.02
C ASP A 84 -24.85 -7.57 -3.68
N ILE A 85 -23.54 -7.73 -3.74
CA ILE A 85 -22.67 -7.50 -2.59
C ILE A 85 -22.46 -5.99 -2.45
N LYS A 86 -23.06 -5.38 -1.43
CA LYS A 86 -22.97 -3.95 -1.15
C LYS A 86 -21.62 -3.47 -0.64
N SER A 87 -20.69 -4.39 -0.36
CA SER A 87 -19.37 -4.08 0.19
C SER A 87 -18.33 -3.93 -0.91
N ASP A 88 -17.50 -2.89 -0.79
CA ASP A 88 -16.35 -2.68 -1.65
C ASP A 88 -15.06 -3.19 -0.98
N VAL A 89 -14.19 -3.83 -1.76
CA VAL A 89 -12.86 -4.25 -1.32
C VAL A 89 -11.85 -3.17 -1.69
N ARG A 90 -11.15 -2.65 -0.67
CA ARG A 90 -10.03 -1.71 -0.88
C ARG A 90 -8.74 -2.48 -0.98
N VAL A 91 -8.17 -2.49 -2.19
CA VAL A 91 -6.90 -3.16 -2.50
C VAL A 91 -5.78 -2.12 -2.43
N LEU A 92 -4.83 -2.35 -1.54
CA LEU A 92 -3.64 -1.51 -1.36
C LEU A 92 -2.48 -2.04 -2.22
N PRO A 93 -1.51 -1.21 -2.61
CA PRO A 93 -0.33 -1.67 -3.31
C PRO A 93 0.49 -2.61 -2.41
N ASN A 94 1.09 -3.65 -2.99
CA ASN A 94 2.02 -4.51 -2.27
C ASN A 94 3.36 -3.76 -2.09
N LEU A 95 3.87 -3.73 -0.86
CA LEU A 95 5.09 -3.01 -0.47
C LEU A 95 6.35 -3.88 -0.52
N GLU A 96 6.22 -5.21 -0.59
CA GLU A 96 7.36 -6.14 -0.52
C GLU A 96 8.35 -5.96 -1.69
N GLU A 97 7.84 -5.64 -2.88
CA GLU A 97 8.67 -5.46 -4.07
C GLU A 97 9.47 -4.13 -4.07
N THR A 98 9.16 -3.22 -3.16
CA THR A 98 9.77 -1.88 -3.10
C THR A 98 10.98 -1.78 -2.18
N ASN A 99 11.24 -2.77 -1.34
CA ASN A 99 12.30 -2.70 -0.32
C ASN A 99 13.68 -2.41 -0.92
N ALA A 100 14.06 -3.07 -2.02
CA ALA A 100 15.36 -2.85 -2.67
C ALA A 100 15.51 -1.44 -3.26
N MET A 101 14.43 -0.83 -3.73
CA MET A 101 14.44 0.54 -4.27
C MET A 101 14.46 1.58 -3.15
N VAL A 102 13.75 1.32 -2.07
CA VAL A 102 13.74 2.13 -0.85
C VAL A 102 15.12 2.14 -0.20
N GLU A 103 15.78 0.98 -0.08
CA GLU A 103 17.15 0.88 0.44
C GLU A 103 18.13 1.73 -0.37
N ARG A 104 18.09 1.66 -1.70
CA ARG A 104 18.93 2.51 -2.56
C ARG A 104 18.68 4.00 -2.38
N ILE A 105 17.43 4.41 -2.19
CA ILE A 105 17.08 5.81 -1.95
C ILE A 105 17.55 6.24 -0.56
N LEU A 106 17.39 5.39 0.45
CA LEU A 106 17.87 5.63 1.81
C LEU A 106 19.39 5.73 1.87
N GLU A 107 20.12 4.93 1.09
CA GLU A 107 21.57 5.01 0.93
C GLU A 107 22.03 6.34 0.30
N MET A 108 21.22 6.91 -0.59
CA MET A 108 21.50 8.21 -1.21
C MET A 108 21.20 9.41 -0.29
N LEU A 109 20.34 9.24 0.72
CA LEU A 109 19.95 10.30 1.65
C LEU A 109 21.11 10.92 2.46
N PRO A 110 22.14 10.17 2.91
CA PRO A 110 23.31 10.74 3.57
C PRO A 110 24.08 11.71 2.71
N ILE A 111 24.18 11.44 1.41
CA ILE A 111 24.85 12.31 0.43
C ILE A 111 24.06 13.62 0.27
N LEU A 112 22.73 13.54 0.28
CA LEU A 112 21.86 14.72 0.26
C LEU A 112 21.95 15.51 1.56
N LYS A 113 22.04 14.85 2.72
CA LYS A 113 22.24 15.49 4.04
C LYS A 113 23.53 16.29 4.12
N SER A 114 24.62 15.81 3.51
CA SER A 114 25.90 16.51 3.51
C SER A 114 25.91 17.79 2.67
N LYS A 115 24.99 17.89 1.71
CA LYS A 115 24.90 19.04 0.77
C LYS A 115 24.01 20.17 1.26
N TYR A 116 23.09 19.92 2.18
CA TYR A 116 22.15 20.91 2.72
C TYR A 116 22.38 21.14 4.21
N ARG A 117 23.20 22.12 4.56
CA ARG A 117 23.52 22.58 5.93
C ARG A 117 22.40 23.49 6.45
N PHE A 118 21.17 23.01 6.65
CA PHE A 118 20.04 23.88 6.95
C PHE A 118 19.73 24.15 8.42
N ALA A 119 20.19 23.34 9.35
CA ALA A 119 19.99 23.64 10.77
C ALA A 119 21.13 23.06 11.61
N GLU A 120 21.83 23.95 12.38
CA GLU A 120 22.76 23.51 13.40
C GLU A 120 22.01 23.16 14.68
N ASP A 121 22.29 21.99 15.23
CA ASP A 121 21.75 21.60 16.53
C ASP A 121 22.69 22.11 17.62
N VAL A 122 22.30 23.19 18.27
CA VAL A 122 23.07 23.83 19.35
C VAL A 122 23.26 22.91 20.56
N SER A 123 22.49 21.82 20.66
CA SER A 123 22.59 20.85 21.76
C SER A 123 23.77 19.89 21.62
N TYR A 124 24.27 19.66 20.39
CA TYR A 124 25.36 18.73 20.14
C TYR A 124 26.56 19.42 19.53
N ILE A 125 27.66 19.44 20.29
CA ILE A 125 28.98 19.96 19.84
C ILE A 125 29.69 18.81 19.14
N ARG A 126 29.92 18.95 17.83
CA ARG A 126 30.62 17.97 17.00
C ARG A 126 32.14 18.06 17.18
N ASN A 127 32.65 19.30 17.19
CA ASN A 127 34.09 19.56 17.25
C ASN A 127 34.35 20.93 17.88
N ILE A 128 35.64 21.16 18.26
CA ILE A 128 36.09 22.45 18.73
C ILE A 128 37.34 22.80 17.89
N ARG A 129 37.32 23.95 17.20
CA ARG A 129 38.39 24.41 16.33
C ARG A 129 38.87 25.82 16.72
N GLU A 130 39.98 26.27 16.16
CA GLU A 130 40.48 27.64 16.38
C GLU A 130 39.50 28.64 15.73
N TYR A 131 39.37 29.79 16.36
CA TYR A 131 38.53 30.93 15.94
C TYR A 131 39.08 31.54 14.65
N GLU A 132 38.23 31.75 13.67
CA GLU A 132 38.57 32.48 12.43
C GLU A 132 37.77 33.79 12.29
N SER A 133 36.46 33.71 12.28
CA SER A 133 35.57 34.89 12.08
C SER A 133 34.12 34.68 12.55
N GLU A 134 33.89 33.72 13.42
CA GLU A 134 32.56 33.34 13.88
C GLU A 134 32.00 34.34 14.90
N PRO A 135 30.65 34.38 15.08
CA PRO A 135 30.02 35.17 16.13
C PRO A 135 30.49 34.79 17.53
N MET A 136 30.67 35.75 18.43
CA MET A 136 31.19 35.56 19.78
C MET A 136 30.40 34.57 20.64
N ASN A 137 29.09 34.36 20.35
CA ASN A 137 28.26 33.38 21.04
C ASN A 137 28.66 31.94 20.80
N ARG A 138 29.52 31.64 19.81
CA ARG A 138 30.06 30.31 19.50
C ARG A 138 31.36 30.00 20.20
N ILE A 139 31.98 30.97 20.90
CA ILE A 139 33.26 30.75 21.56
C ILE A 139 33.09 29.76 22.72
N HIS A 140 34.00 28.81 22.78
CA HIS A 140 34.09 27.83 23.86
C HIS A 140 35.04 28.36 24.92
N TRP A 141 34.59 29.30 25.78
CA TRP A 141 35.41 29.99 26.76
C TRP A 141 36.29 29.07 27.64
N LYS A 142 35.72 27.92 28.07
CA LYS A 142 36.47 26.97 28.90
C LYS A 142 37.66 26.36 28.18
N GLN A 143 37.55 26.05 26.91
CA GLN A 143 38.64 25.49 26.12
C GLN A 143 39.62 26.56 25.72
N SER A 144 39.14 27.76 25.36
CA SER A 144 39.98 28.92 25.05
C SER A 144 40.91 29.28 26.22
N ALA A 145 40.43 29.25 27.45
CA ALA A 145 41.20 29.51 28.64
C ALA A 145 42.29 28.43 28.95
N ARG A 146 42.13 27.23 28.39
CA ARG A 146 43.07 26.13 28.55
C ARG A 146 44.20 26.13 27.50
N THR A 147 43.87 26.61 26.31
CA THR A 147 44.79 26.56 25.15
C THR A 147 45.44 27.87 24.84
N ASP A 148 45.12 28.93 25.57
CA ASP A 148 45.56 30.33 25.32
C ASP A 148 45.24 30.82 23.90
N LYS A 149 44.28 30.20 23.24
CA LYS A 149 43.78 30.52 21.90
C LYS A 149 42.25 30.58 21.92
N LEU A 150 41.67 31.43 21.12
CA LEU A 150 40.20 31.46 20.97
C LEU A 150 39.74 30.21 20.24
N MET A 151 38.89 29.45 20.91
CA MET A 151 38.33 28.20 20.38
C MET A 151 36.81 28.36 20.16
N VAL A 152 36.31 27.80 19.07
CA VAL A 152 34.90 27.89 18.65
C VAL A 152 34.26 26.50 18.65
N LYS A 153 33.01 26.46 19.09
CA LYS A 153 32.15 25.25 19.02
C LYS A 153 31.64 25.06 17.60
N GLU A 154 31.89 23.91 17.06
CA GLU A 154 31.29 23.44 15.81
C GLU A 154 30.14 22.50 16.17
N TYR A 155 28.93 22.89 15.83
CA TYR A 155 27.72 22.12 16.15
C TYR A 155 27.44 21.06 15.10
N GLU A 156 26.74 20.01 15.53
CA GLU A 156 26.27 18.98 14.61
C GLU A 156 25.06 19.50 13.83
N TYR A 157 24.97 19.13 12.57
CA TYR A 157 23.78 19.47 11.76
C TYR A 157 22.72 18.39 11.98
N SER A 158 21.69 18.67 12.76
CA SER A 158 20.53 17.82 12.87
C SER A 158 19.45 18.34 11.89
N GLY A 159 19.37 17.70 10.77
CA GLY A 159 18.31 17.98 9.83
C GLY A 159 17.10 17.09 10.11
N THR A 160 16.17 17.51 10.95
CA THR A 160 14.76 17.15 10.79
C THR A 160 14.19 17.92 9.60
N ALA A 161 14.80 17.73 8.44
CA ALA A 161 14.25 18.28 7.21
C ALA A 161 12.93 17.56 6.93
N LYS A 162 11.84 18.32 6.85
CA LYS A 162 10.58 17.77 6.34
C LYS A 162 10.85 17.28 4.93
N THR A 163 10.69 15.99 4.72
CA THR A 163 10.82 15.38 3.40
C THR A 163 9.48 15.49 2.69
N TYR A 164 9.46 16.10 1.52
CA TYR A 164 8.29 16.18 0.65
C TYR A 164 8.49 15.18 -0.48
N ILE A 165 7.53 14.27 -0.65
CA ILE A 165 7.51 13.33 -1.76
C ILE A 165 6.51 13.86 -2.78
N LEU A 166 6.99 14.28 -3.94
CA LEU A 166 6.17 14.72 -5.07
C LEU A 166 6.04 13.56 -6.05
N LEU A 167 4.82 13.04 -6.16
CA LEU A 167 4.49 11.96 -7.09
C LEU A 167 3.87 12.55 -8.35
N ASP A 168 4.64 12.59 -9.44
CA ASP A 168 4.13 12.95 -10.77
C ASP A 168 3.64 11.69 -11.49
N LEU A 169 2.34 11.63 -11.72
CA LEU A 169 1.68 10.56 -12.46
C LEU A 169 1.41 10.91 -13.93
N ASN A 170 1.84 12.09 -14.37
CA ASN A 170 1.75 12.47 -15.76
C ASN A 170 2.90 11.87 -16.55
N LEU A 171 2.58 11.31 -17.71
CA LEU A 171 3.60 10.89 -18.66
C LEU A 171 3.80 11.96 -19.72
N PRO A 172 5.03 12.19 -20.17
CA PRO A 172 5.28 13.09 -21.28
C PRO A 172 4.51 12.62 -22.51
N ALA A 173 3.94 13.57 -23.24
CA ALA A 173 3.25 13.28 -24.49
C ALA A 173 4.26 12.67 -25.50
N GLY A 174 4.11 11.40 -25.79
CA GLY A 174 4.97 10.64 -26.69
C GLY A 174 4.25 10.15 -27.94
N ILE A 175 5.00 9.62 -28.89
CA ILE A 175 4.53 9.14 -30.21
C ILE A 175 4.07 7.67 -30.10
N TYR A 176 3.21 7.34 -29.13
CA TYR A 176 2.74 5.97 -28.93
C TYR A 176 1.28 5.80 -29.39
N SER A 177 0.94 4.60 -29.87
CA SER A 177 -0.45 4.26 -30.11
C SER A 177 -1.29 4.33 -28.83
N LYS A 178 -2.56 4.71 -28.94
CA LYS A 178 -3.44 4.90 -27.76
C LYS A 178 -3.54 3.65 -26.86
N GLU A 179 -3.44 2.45 -27.42
CA GLU A 179 -3.55 1.19 -26.68
C GLU A 179 -2.26 0.82 -25.95
N ALA A 180 -1.12 0.87 -26.65
CA ALA A 180 0.20 0.65 -26.05
C ALA A 180 0.48 1.69 -24.95
N TRP A 181 0.03 2.93 -25.18
CA TRP A 181 0.12 4.03 -24.23
C TRP A 181 -0.66 3.75 -22.92
N ARG A 182 -1.89 3.25 -23.02
CA ARG A 182 -2.69 2.92 -21.83
C ARG A 182 -2.02 1.84 -20.96
N TYR A 183 -1.42 0.85 -21.57
CA TYR A 183 -0.74 -0.23 -20.84
C TYR A 183 0.53 0.28 -20.14
N ILE A 184 1.40 0.99 -20.86
CA ILE A 184 2.64 1.56 -20.33
C ILE A 184 2.34 2.58 -19.24
N HIS A 185 1.34 3.45 -19.44
CA HIS A 185 0.90 4.44 -18.47
C HIS A 185 0.44 3.80 -17.17
N ARG A 186 -0.40 2.77 -17.27
CA ARG A 186 -0.89 2.06 -16.08
C ARG A 186 0.26 1.39 -15.33
N LYS A 187 1.18 0.72 -16.03
CA LYS A 187 2.34 0.08 -15.40
C LYS A 187 3.23 1.12 -14.70
N TYR A 188 3.57 2.20 -15.38
CA TYR A 188 4.36 3.30 -14.81
C TYR A 188 3.70 3.89 -13.56
N GLN A 189 2.41 4.16 -13.60
CA GLN A 189 1.68 4.68 -12.43
C GLN A 189 1.69 3.69 -11.26
N GLU A 190 1.50 2.39 -11.52
CA GLU A 190 1.58 1.36 -10.48
C GLU A 190 2.97 1.30 -9.84
N ASP A 191 4.03 1.30 -10.64
CA ASP A 191 5.41 1.24 -10.16
C ASP A 191 5.79 2.50 -9.36
N ALA A 192 5.40 3.68 -9.84
CA ALA A 192 5.63 4.95 -9.15
C ALA A 192 4.90 5.01 -7.79
N ILE A 193 3.67 4.52 -7.72
CA ILE A 193 2.89 4.50 -6.48
C ILE A 193 3.44 3.46 -5.50
N LYS A 194 3.86 2.28 -5.97
CA LYS A 194 4.52 1.28 -5.13
C LYS A 194 5.79 1.84 -4.49
N ALA A 195 6.65 2.48 -5.31
CA ALA A 195 7.87 3.12 -4.85
C ALA A 195 7.59 4.20 -3.78
N THR A 196 6.60 5.07 -4.03
CA THR A 196 6.20 6.13 -3.09
C THR A 196 5.64 5.55 -1.80
N ALA A 197 4.82 4.51 -1.87
CA ALA A 197 4.26 3.85 -0.70
C ALA A 197 5.35 3.17 0.15
N GLY A 198 6.40 2.63 -0.49
CA GLY A 198 7.57 2.08 0.19
C GLY A 198 8.39 3.14 0.95
N LEU A 199 8.48 4.37 0.42
CA LEU A 199 9.18 5.49 1.07
C LEU A 199 8.43 6.06 2.30
N LEU A 200 7.14 5.83 2.41
CA LEU A 200 6.30 6.33 3.52
C LEU A 200 6.26 5.39 4.73
N ARG A 201 6.88 4.22 4.64
CA ARG A 201 6.96 3.24 5.71
C ARG A 201 8.15 3.50 6.61
#